data_56b0ab262ff656a232fe7d7b60208bd3
#
_entry.id   56b0ab262ff656a232fe7d7b60208bd3
#
_cell.length_a   1.000
_cell.length_b   1.000
_cell.length_c   1.000
_cell.angle_alpha   90.00
_cell.angle_beta   90.00
_cell.angle_gamma   90.00
#
_symmetry.space_group_name_H-M   'P 1'
#
loop_
_entity.id
_entity.type
_entity.pdbx_description
1 polymer ?
#
loop_
_entity_poly.entity_id
_entity_poly.type
_entity_poly.pdbx_seq_one_letter_code
_entity_poly.pdbx_strand_id
1 'polypeptide(L)'
;MWVGYDSEGRLVFSGEDRAHLDGYEYTVTVAPDQFTKLRGALGADPAADVVDLVCEHVDAIMARGERTWLDDQGIERDFQAY
;
A
#
# COMPACT_ATOMS: atom_id res chain seq x y z
N MET A 1 -8.18 -6.61 -4.79
CA MET A 1 -7.59 -5.49 -4.02
C MET A 1 -7.68 -4.21 -4.84
N TRP A 2 -7.94 -3.10 -4.18
CA TRP A 2 -7.99 -1.79 -4.81
C TRP A 2 -6.82 -0.92 -4.31
N VAL A 3 -6.20 -0.17 -5.21
CA VAL A 3 -5.12 0.76 -4.88
C VAL A 3 -5.45 2.10 -5.52
N GLY A 4 -5.37 3.16 -4.74
CA GLY A 4 -5.65 4.51 -5.24
C GLY A 4 -5.34 5.57 -4.19
N TYR A 5 -5.87 6.77 -4.41
CA TYR A 5 -5.75 7.87 -3.46
C TYR A 5 -7.07 8.12 -2.75
N ASP A 6 -7.01 8.50 -1.49
CA ASP A 6 -8.19 8.99 -0.78
C ASP A 6 -8.40 10.50 -1.03
N SER A 7 -9.41 11.08 -0.36
CA SER A 7 -9.73 12.50 -0.51
C SER A 7 -8.63 13.45 -0.02
N GLU A 8 -7.69 12.94 0.77
CA GLU A 8 -6.57 13.71 1.32
C GLU A 8 -5.25 13.46 0.58
N GLY A 9 -5.31 12.71 -0.52
CA GLY A 9 -4.14 12.39 -1.33
C GLY A 9 -3.24 11.32 -0.74
N ARG A 10 -3.72 10.55 0.25
CA ARG A 10 -2.99 9.42 0.81
C ARG A 10 -3.14 8.20 -0.09
N LEU A 11 -2.09 7.40 -0.14
CA LEU A 11 -2.13 6.13 -0.86
C LEU A 11 -2.93 5.12 -0.04
N VAL A 12 -3.87 4.43 -0.68
CA VAL A 12 -4.76 3.48 -0.01
C VAL A 12 -4.69 2.13 -0.71
N PHE A 13 -4.47 1.08 0.09
CA PHE A 13 -4.67 -0.31 -0.32
C PHE A 13 -5.94 -0.81 0.38
N SER A 14 -6.89 -1.30 -0.38
CA SER A 14 -8.14 -1.84 0.16
C SER A 14 -8.35 -3.24 -0.34
N GLY A 15 -8.73 -4.16 0.54
CA GLY A 15 -8.91 -5.55 0.16
C GLY A 15 -9.84 -6.28 1.11
N GLU A 16 -10.09 -7.55 0.80
CA GLU A 16 -10.90 -8.45 1.60
C GLU A 16 -10.09 -9.69 1.94
N ASP A 17 -10.18 -10.15 3.18
CA ASP A 17 -9.63 -11.43 3.58
C ASP A 17 -10.76 -12.46 3.65
N ARG A 18 -10.85 -13.31 2.64
CA ARG A 18 -11.87 -14.34 2.53
C ARG A 18 -11.52 -15.62 3.28
N ALA A 19 -10.31 -15.69 3.86
CA ALA A 19 -9.91 -16.82 4.69
C ALA A 19 -10.61 -16.83 6.04
N HIS A 20 -11.15 -15.69 6.50
CA HIS A 20 -11.97 -15.61 7.69
C HIS A 20 -13.38 -16.10 7.42
N LEU A 21 -14.02 -16.74 8.42
CA LEU A 21 -15.36 -17.29 8.31
C LEU A 21 -16.41 -16.26 7.88
N ASP A 22 -16.31 -15.05 8.39
CA ASP A 22 -17.24 -13.96 8.08
C ASP A 22 -16.69 -13.02 7.02
N GLY A 23 -15.47 -13.26 6.55
CA GLY A 23 -14.71 -12.32 5.75
C GLY A 23 -14.46 -11.03 6.52
N TYR A 24 -13.44 -10.30 6.19
CA TYR A 24 -13.34 -8.92 6.66
C TYR A 24 -12.65 -8.07 5.60
N GLU A 25 -13.00 -6.80 5.60
CA GLU A 25 -12.36 -5.81 4.75
C GLU A 25 -11.26 -5.11 5.55
N TYR A 26 -10.19 -4.76 4.87
CA TYR A 26 -9.12 -4.01 5.48
C TYR A 26 -8.68 -2.85 4.58
N THR A 27 -8.12 -1.83 5.20
CA THR A 27 -7.55 -0.68 4.51
C THR A 27 -6.19 -0.35 5.11
N VAL A 28 -5.20 -0.21 4.25
CA VAL A 28 -3.85 0.26 4.61
C VAL A 28 -3.65 1.61 3.94
N THR A 29 -3.25 2.61 4.71
CA THR A 29 -3.11 3.98 4.24
C THR A 29 -1.68 4.46 4.47
N VAL A 30 -1.09 5.08 3.45
CA VAL A 30 0.27 5.65 3.50
C VAL A 30 0.18 7.16 3.26
N ALA A 31 0.67 7.95 4.21
CA ALA A 31 0.65 9.41 4.11
C ALA A 31 1.60 9.92 3.01
N PRO A 32 1.30 11.08 2.41
CA PRO A 32 2.15 11.63 1.34
C PRO A 32 3.61 11.87 1.74
N ASP A 33 3.89 12.14 3.01
CA ASP A 33 5.26 12.33 3.50
C ASP A 33 6.10 11.04 3.44
N GLN A 34 5.46 9.88 3.26
CA GLN A 34 6.13 8.60 3.10
C GLN A 34 6.39 8.23 1.62
N PHE A 35 5.88 9.01 0.69
CA PHE A 35 5.98 8.68 -0.74
C PHE A 35 7.42 8.67 -1.25
N THR A 36 8.28 9.53 -0.71
CA THR A 36 9.71 9.53 -1.08
C THR A 36 10.37 8.20 -0.71
N LYS A 37 10.05 7.66 0.47
CA LYS A 37 10.55 6.35 0.90
C LYS A 37 10.03 5.24 -0.01
N LEU A 38 8.75 5.31 -0.38
CA LEU A 38 8.13 4.33 -1.26
C LEU A 38 8.79 4.32 -2.65
N ARG A 39 9.00 5.50 -3.23
CA ARG A 39 9.69 5.64 -4.52
C ARG A 39 11.11 5.09 -4.45
N GLY A 40 11.83 5.42 -3.38
CA GLY A 40 13.17 4.92 -3.16
C GLY A 40 13.22 3.40 -3.03
N ALA A 41 12.27 2.81 -2.33
CA ALA A 41 12.17 1.35 -2.16
C ALA A 41 11.95 0.63 -3.48
N LEU A 42 11.23 1.25 -4.42
CA LEU A 42 10.93 0.68 -5.73
C LEU A 42 11.92 1.13 -6.82
N GLY A 43 12.96 1.90 -6.44
CA GLY A 43 13.97 2.36 -7.39
C GLY A 43 13.44 3.32 -8.44
N ALA A 44 12.44 4.11 -8.10
CA ALA A 44 11.72 4.94 -9.06
C ALA A 44 12.15 6.39 -9.04
N ASP A 45 11.84 7.10 -10.13
CA ASP A 45 12.03 8.54 -10.26
C ASP A 45 11.19 9.28 -9.21
N PRO A 46 11.73 10.35 -8.58
CA PRO A 46 10.96 11.15 -7.62
C PRO A 46 9.65 11.75 -8.16
N ALA A 47 9.52 11.87 -9.48
CA ALA A 47 8.31 12.37 -10.12
C ALA A 47 7.27 11.26 -10.44
N ALA A 48 7.60 10.00 -10.20
CA ALA A 48 6.70 8.89 -10.52
C ALA A 48 5.47 8.87 -9.60
N ASP A 49 4.33 8.51 -10.18
CA ASP A 49 3.08 8.34 -9.42
C ASP A 49 3.16 7.07 -8.57
N VAL A 50 2.89 7.19 -7.27
CA VAL A 50 3.03 6.05 -6.35
C VAL A 50 1.98 4.97 -6.60
N VAL A 51 0.78 5.32 -7.06
CA VAL A 51 -0.23 4.32 -7.41
C VAL A 51 0.23 3.50 -8.60
N ASP A 52 0.75 4.13 -9.63
CA ASP A 52 1.28 3.44 -10.81
C ASP A 52 2.45 2.52 -10.43
N LEU A 53 3.35 3.00 -9.57
CA LEU A 53 4.48 2.20 -9.09
C LEU A 53 4.02 0.97 -8.32
N VAL A 54 3.06 1.13 -7.43
CA VAL A 54 2.51 0.01 -6.65
C VAL A 54 1.84 -0.99 -7.57
N CYS A 55 1.08 -0.53 -8.57
CA CYS A 55 0.44 -1.42 -9.53
C CYS A 55 1.45 -2.20 -10.37
N GLU A 56 2.56 -1.58 -10.74
CA GLU A 56 3.64 -2.25 -11.48
C GLU A 56 4.33 -3.35 -10.64
N HIS A 57 4.40 -3.16 -9.32
CA HIS A 57 5.08 -4.07 -8.42
C HIS A 57 4.13 -4.84 -7.51
N VAL A 58 2.83 -4.85 -7.83
CA VAL A 58 1.80 -5.42 -6.96
C VAL A 58 2.05 -6.89 -6.64
N ASP A 59 2.51 -7.67 -7.60
CA ASP A 59 2.76 -9.10 -7.38
C ASP A 59 3.85 -9.31 -6.32
N ALA A 60 4.92 -8.56 -6.37
CA ALA A 60 6.00 -8.64 -5.38
C ALA A 60 5.54 -8.16 -4.00
N ILE A 61 4.77 -7.08 -3.97
CA ILE A 61 4.23 -6.53 -2.72
C ILE A 61 3.25 -7.51 -2.09
N MET A 62 2.36 -8.09 -2.86
CA MET A 62 1.36 -9.04 -2.36
C MET A 62 1.95 -10.39 -1.99
N ALA A 63 3.03 -10.81 -2.62
CA ALA A 63 3.75 -12.03 -2.25
C ALA A 63 4.27 -11.93 -0.81
N ARG A 64 4.63 -10.74 -0.37
CA ARG A 64 5.07 -10.45 1.00
C ARG A 64 3.93 -10.06 1.92
N GLY A 65 2.82 -9.55 1.35
CA GLY A 65 1.75 -8.88 2.08
C GLY A 65 2.06 -7.39 2.23
N GLU A 66 1.11 -6.52 1.89
CA GLU A 66 1.36 -5.08 1.81
C GLU A 66 1.84 -4.48 3.13
N ARG A 67 1.29 -4.92 4.27
CA ARG A 67 1.73 -4.42 5.57
C ARG A 67 3.17 -4.81 5.87
N THR A 68 3.50 -6.08 5.66
CA THR A 68 4.83 -6.60 5.92
C THR A 68 5.84 -5.97 4.97
N TRP A 69 5.48 -5.82 3.69
CA TRP A 69 6.34 -5.17 2.71
C TRP A 69 6.65 -3.72 3.10
N LEU A 70 5.63 -2.96 3.51
CA LEU A 70 5.81 -1.58 3.95
C LEU A 70 6.69 -1.49 5.19
N ASP A 71 6.49 -2.39 6.16
CA ASP A 71 7.32 -2.45 7.35
C ASP A 71 8.78 -2.78 7.02
N ASP A 72 9.02 -3.70 6.08
CA ASP A 72 10.36 -4.06 5.62
C ASP A 72 11.09 -2.86 5.00
N GLN A 73 10.36 -1.95 4.37
CA GLN A 73 10.92 -0.75 3.73
C GLN A 73 11.03 0.44 4.69
N GLY A 74 10.58 0.30 5.93
CA GLY A 74 10.57 1.39 6.89
C GLY A 74 9.55 2.47 6.59
N ILE A 75 8.48 2.12 5.89
CA ILE A 75 7.41 3.05 5.51
C ILE A 75 6.30 3.00 6.55
N GLU A 76 5.98 4.14 7.15
CA GLU A 76 4.88 4.25 8.09
C GLU A 76 3.54 4.09 7.37
N ARG A 77 2.61 3.41 8.01
CA ARG A 77 1.29 3.17 7.47
C ARG A 77 0.26 3.07 8.57
N ASP A 78 -0.99 3.38 8.24
CA ASP A 78 -2.14 3.11 9.09
C ASP A 78 -2.84 1.84 8.58
N PHE A 79 -3.39 1.07 9.50
CA PHE A 79 -4.15 -0.13 9.18
C PHE A 79 -5.51 -0.08 9.87
N GLN A 80 -6.57 -0.34 9.11
CA GLN A 80 -7.93 -0.45 9.61
C GLN A 80 -8.56 -1.74 9.08
N ALA A 81 -9.24 -2.48 9.95
CA ALA A 81 -10.00 -3.67 9.60
C ALA A 81 -11.46 -3.50 10.04
N TYR A 82 -12.38 -3.98 9.23
CA TYR A 82 -13.82 -3.87 9.48
C TYR A 82 -14.46 -5.24 9.62
#